data_87236d98e26b2da65f1932ae1268af0b
#
_entry.id   87236d98e26b2da65f1932ae1268af0b
#
_cell.length_a   1.000
_cell.length_b   1.000
_cell.length_c   1.000
_cell.angle_alpha   90.00
_cell.angle_beta   90.00
_cell.angle_gamma   90.00
#
_symmetry.space_group_name_H-M   'P 1'
#
loop_
_entity.id
_entity.type
_entity.pdbx_description
1 polymer ?
#
loop_
_entity_poly.entity_id
_entity_poly.type
_entity_poly.pdbx_seq_one_letter_code
_entity_poly.pdbx_strand_id
1 'polypeptide(L)'
;ASLVGSEMCIRDREEPRPGTKLETHAMNIIYTELVRMLGPPRDIRPHNETILMVGLYGQGKTTTTAKVADWWRRRHGVRVSVIEADTHRPGAYEQLCQLLEGTGVGVYGEPGESDASKIVKNGLKEFSNSDVVIIDTAGRDSLDDSLREELVSIAEIANATERFLVIDAQVGQAAGPVAQTFHELVGVTGTVVTKL
;
A
#
# COMPACT_ATOMS: atom_id res chain seq x y z
N ALA A 1 -10.59 15.12 21.02
CA ALA A 1 -10.22 16.50 20.70
C ALA A 1 -8.95 16.45 19.84
N SER A 2 -9.09 16.75 18.55
CA SER A 2 -8.01 16.57 17.60
C SER A 2 -6.91 17.61 17.83
N LEU A 3 -5.69 17.14 18.01
CA LEU A 3 -4.46 17.94 18.04
C LEU A 3 -4.30 18.85 16.79
N VAL A 4 -4.96 18.50 15.69
CA VAL A 4 -4.95 19.25 14.42
C VAL A 4 -5.57 20.65 14.58
N GLY A 5 -6.58 20.82 15.42
CA GLY A 5 -7.23 22.13 15.63
C GLY A 5 -6.36 23.14 16.39
N SER A 6 -5.52 22.70 17.33
CA SER A 6 -4.71 23.62 18.14
C SER A 6 -3.44 24.10 17.41
N GLU A 7 -2.84 23.27 16.56
CA GLU A 7 -1.64 23.63 15.81
C GLU A 7 -1.94 24.52 14.58
N MET A 8 -3.07 24.30 13.92
CA MET A 8 -3.52 25.19 12.85
C MET A 8 -3.83 26.61 13.38
N CYS A 9 -4.37 26.73 14.60
CA CYS A 9 -4.63 28.02 15.25
C CYS A 9 -3.35 28.76 15.70
N ILE A 10 -2.19 28.09 15.78
CA ILE A 10 -0.94 28.75 16.12
C ILE A 10 -0.30 29.42 14.90
N ARG A 11 -0.46 28.82 13.72
CA ARG A 11 0.15 29.31 12.47
C ARG A 11 -0.69 30.36 11.72
N ASP A 12 -1.98 30.46 11.98
CA ASP A 12 -2.81 31.54 11.45
C ASP A 12 -2.42 32.92 11.98
N ARG A 13 -1.53 32.98 13.00
CA ARG A 13 -0.99 34.20 13.60
C ARG A 13 0.41 34.57 13.06
N GLU A 14 0.99 33.77 12.16
CA GLU A 14 2.27 34.12 11.53
C GLU A 14 2.07 35.28 10.55
N GLU A 15 2.72 36.40 10.82
CA GLU A 15 2.69 37.55 9.93
C GLU A 15 3.49 37.31 8.64
N PRO A 16 2.97 37.73 7.48
CA PRO A 16 3.70 37.59 6.23
C PRO A 16 4.99 38.44 6.26
N ARG A 17 6.04 37.89 5.67
CA ARG A 17 7.28 38.66 5.52
C ARG A 17 7.04 39.92 4.71
N PRO A 18 7.70 41.04 5.02
CA PRO A 18 7.56 42.28 4.26
C PRO A 18 7.74 42.06 2.75
N GLY A 19 6.76 42.50 1.94
CA GLY A 19 6.77 42.33 0.50
C GLY A 19 6.19 41.01 -0.03
N THR A 20 5.77 40.07 0.83
CA THR A 20 5.11 38.83 0.41
C THR A 20 3.60 39.08 0.28
N LYS A 21 3.00 38.64 -0.85
CA LYS A 21 1.54 38.67 -1.02
C LYS A 21 0.88 37.71 -0.02
N LEU A 22 -0.25 38.10 0.56
CA LEU A 22 -0.96 37.31 1.56
C LEU A 22 -1.32 35.90 1.04
N GLU A 23 -1.75 35.80 -0.23
CA GLU A 23 -2.05 34.53 -0.89
C GLU A 23 -0.84 33.59 -0.94
N THR A 24 0.33 34.12 -1.28
CA THR A 24 1.58 33.35 -1.32
C THR A 24 1.98 32.88 0.08
N HIS A 25 1.81 33.75 1.09
CA HIS A 25 2.06 33.40 2.48
C HIS A 25 1.15 32.27 2.98
N ALA A 26 -0.16 32.41 2.74
CA ALA A 26 -1.15 31.38 3.10
C ALA A 26 -0.85 30.05 2.41
N MET A 27 -0.51 30.07 1.11
CA MET A 27 -0.15 28.86 0.36
C MET A 27 1.08 28.17 0.93
N ASN A 28 2.10 28.94 1.32
CA ASN A 28 3.31 28.40 1.95
C ASN A 28 3.03 27.76 3.31
N ILE A 29 2.14 28.36 4.12
CA ILE A 29 1.72 27.77 5.40
C ILE A 29 1.02 26.46 5.17
N ILE A 30 0.00 26.43 4.28
CA ILE A 30 -0.74 25.21 3.94
C ILE A 30 0.21 24.12 3.44
N TYR A 31 1.09 24.44 2.50
CA TYR A 31 2.07 23.50 1.97
C TYR A 31 2.97 22.94 3.07
N THR A 32 3.50 23.80 3.94
CA THR A 32 4.39 23.38 5.02
C THR A 32 3.68 22.46 6.01
N GLU A 33 2.42 22.76 6.35
CA GLU A 33 1.62 21.90 7.23
C GLU A 33 1.31 20.56 6.60
N LEU A 34 0.93 20.53 5.32
CA LEU A 34 0.68 19.27 4.61
C LEU A 34 1.95 18.41 4.55
N VAL A 35 3.11 19.00 4.25
CA VAL A 35 4.40 18.29 4.25
C VAL A 35 4.72 17.75 5.64
N ARG A 36 4.47 18.55 6.70
CA ARG A 36 4.69 18.12 8.08
C ARG A 36 3.79 16.94 8.46
N MET A 37 2.52 16.98 8.06
CA MET A 37 1.56 15.89 8.31
C MET A 37 1.93 14.60 7.58
N LEU A 38 2.45 14.70 6.36
CA LEU A 38 2.90 13.54 5.57
C LEU A 38 4.23 12.96 6.09
N GLY A 39 5.00 13.76 6.82
CA GLY A 39 6.33 13.38 7.30
C GLY A 39 7.42 13.46 6.22
N PRO A 40 8.66 13.12 6.57
CA PRO A 40 9.78 13.15 5.63
C PRO A 40 9.61 12.05 4.57
N PRO A 41 10.09 12.29 3.32
CA PRO A 41 10.10 11.26 2.29
C PRO A 41 10.96 10.07 2.76
N ARG A 42 10.44 8.86 2.57
CA ARG A 42 11.19 7.63 2.82
C ARG A 42 11.80 7.14 1.52
N ASP A 43 13.11 6.97 1.50
CA ASP A 43 13.82 6.34 0.38
C ASP A 43 13.71 4.82 0.55
N ILE A 44 12.76 4.22 -0.14
CA ILE A 44 12.58 2.76 -0.16
C ILE A 44 13.50 2.22 -1.24
N ARG A 45 14.59 1.62 -0.81
CA ARG A 45 15.51 0.88 -1.71
C ARG A 45 15.12 -0.59 -1.69
N PRO A 46 14.58 -1.11 -2.78
CA PRO A 46 14.18 -2.50 -2.85
C PRO A 46 15.41 -3.41 -2.76
N HIS A 47 15.55 -4.13 -1.65
CA HIS A 47 16.64 -5.06 -1.44
C HIS A 47 16.21 -6.20 -0.51
N ASN A 48 15.99 -7.38 -1.07
CA ASN A 48 15.47 -8.55 -0.34
C ASN A 48 14.18 -8.24 0.45
N GLU A 49 13.24 -7.56 -0.21
CA GLU A 49 12.02 -7.10 0.42
C GLU A 49 10.85 -8.04 0.09
N THR A 50 10.08 -8.37 1.11
CA THR A 50 8.75 -8.96 0.94
C THR A 50 7.71 -7.91 1.35
N ILE A 51 6.80 -7.61 0.43
CA ILE A 51 5.81 -6.55 0.59
C ILE A 51 4.42 -7.15 0.57
N LEU A 52 3.65 -6.83 1.58
CA LEU A 52 2.26 -7.24 1.69
C LEU A 52 1.35 -6.05 1.33
N MET A 53 0.50 -6.22 0.32
CA MET A 53 -0.48 -5.22 -0.09
C MET A 53 -1.82 -5.54 0.57
N VAL A 54 -2.31 -4.67 1.43
CA VAL A 54 -3.57 -4.82 2.16
C VAL A 54 -4.54 -3.67 1.88
N GLY A 55 -5.82 -3.86 2.15
CA GLY A 55 -6.85 -2.83 1.97
C GLY A 55 -8.20 -3.42 1.55
N LEU A 56 -9.26 -2.62 1.61
CA LEU A 56 -10.61 -3.05 1.27
C LEU A 56 -10.78 -3.32 -0.23
N TYR A 57 -11.91 -3.91 -0.60
CA TYR A 57 -12.28 -4.14 -1.98
C TYR A 57 -12.34 -2.82 -2.78
N GLY A 58 -11.95 -2.87 -4.05
CA GLY A 58 -12.04 -1.72 -4.95
C GLY A 58 -11.04 -0.59 -4.69
N GLN A 59 -10.17 -0.69 -3.69
CA GLN A 59 -9.18 0.35 -3.36
C GLN A 59 -8.00 0.41 -4.34
N GLY A 60 -7.88 -0.52 -5.28
CA GLY A 60 -6.85 -0.53 -6.31
C GLY A 60 -5.58 -1.31 -5.95
N LYS A 61 -5.66 -2.30 -5.04
CA LYS A 61 -4.50 -3.12 -4.64
C LYS A 61 -3.80 -3.76 -5.84
N THR A 62 -4.48 -4.62 -6.58
CA THR A 62 -3.91 -5.35 -7.73
C THR A 62 -3.30 -4.41 -8.77
N THR A 63 -3.97 -3.30 -9.08
CA THR A 63 -3.45 -2.30 -10.02
C THR A 63 -2.21 -1.61 -9.46
N THR A 64 -2.18 -1.32 -8.17
CA THR A 64 -1.03 -0.71 -7.49
C THR A 64 0.13 -1.69 -7.43
N THR A 65 -0.14 -2.94 -7.09
CA THR A 65 0.83 -4.04 -7.07
C THR A 65 1.54 -4.14 -8.42
N ALA A 66 0.79 -4.20 -9.52
CA ALA A 66 1.36 -4.27 -10.86
C ALA A 66 2.22 -3.03 -11.21
N LYS A 67 1.72 -1.83 -10.90
CA LYS A 67 2.45 -0.58 -11.17
C LYS A 67 3.75 -0.47 -10.37
N VAL A 68 3.70 -0.82 -9.08
CA VAL A 68 4.87 -0.77 -8.19
C VAL A 68 5.91 -1.80 -8.62
N ALA A 69 5.48 -3.02 -8.98
CA ALA A 69 6.35 -4.09 -9.44
C ALA A 69 7.13 -3.68 -10.72
N ASP A 70 6.41 -3.20 -11.73
CA ASP A 70 7.03 -2.74 -12.97
C ASP A 70 7.90 -1.51 -12.77
N TRP A 71 7.47 -0.54 -11.94
CA TRP A 71 8.25 0.64 -11.63
C TRP A 71 9.57 0.29 -10.93
N TRP A 72 9.58 -0.58 -9.94
CA TRP A 72 10.81 -0.98 -9.26
C TRP A 72 11.76 -1.73 -10.18
N ARG A 73 11.23 -2.66 -10.98
CA ARG A 73 12.04 -3.37 -11.96
C ARG A 73 12.73 -2.39 -12.92
N ARG A 74 11.98 -1.43 -13.46
CA ARG A 74 12.54 -0.44 -14.42
C ARG A 74 13.48 0.56 -13.75
N ARG A 75 13.12 1.03 -12.55
CA ARG A 75 13.86 2.10 -11.88
C ARG A 75 15.14 1.63 -11.22
N HIS A 76 15.13 0.44 -10.64
CA HIS A 76 16.22 -0.09 -9.83
C HIS A 76 16.92 -1.30 -10.46
N GLY A 77 16.40 -1.87 -11.54
CA GLY A 77 16.98 -3.03 -12.20
C GLY A 77 16.94 -4.32 -11.38
N VAL A 78 16.07 -4.38 -10.36
CA VAL A 78 15.91 -5.52 -9.46
C VAL A 78 14.96 -6.56 -10.04
N ARG A 79 15.11 -7.82 -9.62
CA ARG A 79 14.18 -8.90 -9.95
C ARG A 79 12.96 -8.80 -9.04
N VAL A 80 11.84 -8.42 -9.61
CA VAL A 80 10.57 -8.31 -8.90
C VAL A 80 9.65 -9.45 -9.31
N SER A 81 8.99 -10.04 -8.35
CA SER A 81 7.95 -11.04 -8.55
C SER A 81 6.71 -10.70 -7.72
N VAL A 82 5.55 -11.15 -8.20
CA VAL A 82 4.27 -10.92 -7.55
C VAL A 82 3.58 -12.24 -7.28
N ILE A 83 3.03 -12.39 -6.07
CA ILE A 83 2.19 -13.52 -5.68
C ILE A 83 0.76 -13.02 -5.60
N GLU A 84 -0.13 -13.62 -6.38
CA GLU A 84 -1.57 -13.38 -6.33
C GLU A 84 -2.19 -14.31 -5.28
N ALA A 85 -2.69 -13.74 -4.20
CA ALA A 85 -3.29 -14.45 -3.08
C ALA A 85 -4.77 -14.06 -2.85
N ASP A 86 -5.42 -13.38 -3.80
CA ASP A 86 -6.87 -13.11 -3.76
C ASP A 86 -7.65 -14.33 -4.25
N THR A 87 -7.96 -15.24 -3.33
CA THR A 87 -8.71 -16.47 -3.62
C THR A 87 -10.22 -16.24 -3.78
N HIS A 88 -10.70 -15.05 -3.48
CA HIS A 88 -12.14 -14.74 -3.48
C HIS A 88 -12.63 -14.16 -4.80
N ARG A 89 -11.73 -13.59 -5.61
CA ARG A 89 -12.10 -12.93 -6.85
C ARG A 89 -11.77 -13.81 -8.06
N PRO A 90 -12.80 -14.32 -8.79
CA PRO A 90 -12.57 -15.06 -10.02
C PRO A 90 -11.76 -14.23 -11.02
N GLY A 91 -10.76 -14.83 -11.63
CA GLY A 91 -9.93 -14.17 -12.63
C GLY A 91 -8.91 -13.16 -12.08
N ALA A 92 -8.66 -13.13 -10.76
CA ALA A 92 -7.64 -12.25 -10.17
C ALA A 92 -6.24 -12.53 -10.72
N TYR A 93 -5.87 -13.79 -10.80
CA TYR A 93 -4.59 -14.24 -11.35
C TYR A 93 -4.42 -13.82 -12.82
N GLU A 94 -5.44 -14.11 -13.66
CA GLU A 94 -5.42 -13.75 -15.09
C GLU A 94 -5.34 -12.24 -15.28
N GLN A 95 -6.05 -11.47 -14.47
CA GLN A 95 -5.98 -10.01 -14.51
C GLN A 95 -4.58 -9.50 -14.15
N LEU A 96 -3.96 -10.06 -13.12
CA LEU A 96 -2.60 -9.67 -12.73
C LEU A 96 -1.59 -10.03 -13.82
N CYS A 97 -1.70 -11.22 -14.42
CA CYS A 97 -0.89 -11.63 -15.57
C CYS A 97 -1.03 -10.66 -16.75
N GLN A 98 -2.24 -10.23 -17.09
CA GLN A 98 -2.48 -9.23 -18.14
C GLN A 98 -1.85 -7.87 -17.83
N LEU A 99 -1.96 -7.40 -16.57
CA LEU A 99 -1.37 -6.13 -16.15
C LEU A 99 0.17 -6.14 -16.21
N LEU A 100 0.77 -7.29 -16.04
CA LEU A 100 2.22 -7.47 -16.01
C LEU A 100 2.80 -8.05 -17.32
N GLU A 101 1.95 -8.29 -18.32
CA GLU A 101 2.38 -8.79 -19.62
C GLU A 101 3.45 -7.89 -20.25
N GLY A 102 4.53 -8.49 -20.71
CA GLY A 102 5.66 -7.77 -21.32
C GLY A 102 6.55 -6.98 -20.36
N THR A 103 6.21 -6.92 -19.06
CA THR A 103 7.04 -6.19 -18.07
C THR A 103 8.27 -6.96 -17.62
N GLY A 104 8.29 -8.30 -17.73
CA GLY A 104 9.35 -9.16 -17.21
C GLY A 104 9.29 -9.33 -15.68
N VAL A 105 8.18 -8.99 -15.04
CA VAL A 105 7.88 -9.31 -13.64
C VAL A 105 7.35 -10.74 -13.57
N GLY A 106 7.86 -11.56 -12.65
CA GLY A 106 7.34 -12.90 -12.40
C GLY A 106 5.98 -12.86 -11.70
N VAL A 107 5.04 -13.70 -12.11
CA VAL A 107 3.72 -13.81 -11.46
C VAL A 107 3.50 -15.25 -11.02
N TYR A 108 3.08 -15.44 -9.78
CA TYR A 108 2.67 -16.72 -9.24
C TYR A 108 1.26 -16.64 -8.68
N GLY A 109 0.49 -17.69 -8.88
CA GLY A 109 -0.84 -17.86 -8.31
C GLY A 109 -1.31 -19.29 -8.56
N GLU A 110 -2.28 -19.74 -7.79
CA GLU A 110 -2.85 -21.09 -7.91
C GLU A 110 -4.37 -20.98 -8.13
N PRO A 111 -4.84 -20.77 -9.39
CA PRO A 111 -6.26 -20.71 -9.69
C PRO A 111 -7.00 -21.95 -9.19
N GLY A 112 -8.05 -21.74 -8.37
CA GLY A 112 -8.84 -22.82 -7.77
C GLY A 112 -8.39 -23.28 -6.39
N GLU A 113 -7.23 -22.84 -5.90
CA GLU A 113 -6.85 -22.99 -4.50
C GLU A 113 -7.60 -21.96 -3.64
N SER A 114 -8.14 -22.39 -2.52
CA SER A 114 -8.89 -21.55 -1.58
C SER A 114 -8.08 -21.10 -0.36
N ASP A 115 -6.92 -21.70 -0.16
CA ASP A 115 -6.00 -21.36 0.95
C ASP A 115 -4.94 -20.37 0.48
N ALA A 116 -5.19 -19.09 0.74
CA ALA A 116 -4.27 -18.01 0.40
C ALA A 116 -2.89 -18.17 1.09
N SER A 117 -2.85 -18.70 2.31
CA SER A 117 -1.62 -18.97 3.04
C SER A 117 -0.74 -19.99 2.35
N LYS A 118 -1.35 -21.01 1.77
CA LYS A 118 -0.66 -22.04 0.99
C LYS A 118 -0.08 -21.46 -0.29
N ILE A 119 -0.86 -20.64 -1.02
CA ILE A 119 -0.41 -19.94 -2.23
C ILE A 119 0.83 -19.08 -1.91
N VAL A 120 0.75 -18.28 -0.87
CA VAL A 120 1.88 -17.42 -0.44
C VAL A 120 3.11 -18.25 -0.11
N LYS A 121 2.95 -19.32 0.68
CA LYS A 121 4.07 -20.21 1.04
C LYS A 121 4.74 -20.85 -0.17
N ASN A 122 3.96 -21.27 -1.15
CA ASN A 122 4.49 -21.88 -2.38
C ASN A 122 5.14 -20.84 -3.28
N GLY A 123 4.49 -19.67 -3.45
CA GLY A 123 5.03 -18.57 -4.24
C GLY A 123 6.35 -18.00 -3.69
N LEU A 124 6.50 -17.91 -2.38
CA LEU A 124 7.76 -17.50 -1.74
C LEU A 124 8.89 -18.49 -1.99
N LYS A 125 8.59 -19.78 -2.09
CA LYS A 125 9.59 -20.80 -2.46
C LYS A 125 10.00 -20.65 -3.93
N GLU A 126 9.02 -20.49 -4.82
CA GLU A 126 9.24 -20.30 -6.26
C GLU A 126 10.10 -19.05 -6.51
N PHE A 127 9.82 -17.97 -5.80
CA PHE A 127 10.52 -16.70 -5.95
C PHE A 127 11.67 -16.47 -4.95
N SER A 128 12.25 -17.52 -4.43
CA SER A 128 13.40 -17.46 -3.50
C SER A 128 14.61 -16.68 -4.04
N ASN A 129 14.72 -16.53 -5.35
CA ASN A 129 15.80 -15.79 -6.02
C ASN A 129 15.38 -14.35 -6.42
N SER A 130 14.17 -13.91 -6.11
CA SER A 130 13.73 -12.54 -6.38
C SER A 130 14.30 -11.57 -5.36
N ASP A 131 14.65 -10.37 -5.83
CA ASP A 131 15.14 -9.31 -4.93
C ASP A 131 13.98 -8.63 -4.20
N VAL A 132 12.79 -8.65 -4.82
CA VAL A 132 11.55 -8.15 -4.22
C VAL A 132 10.40 -9.10 -4.56
N VAL A 133 9.61 -9.46 -3.55
CA VAL A 133 8.36 -10.19 -3.72
C VAL A 133 7.20 -9.33 -3.20
N ILE A 134 6.21 -9.10 -4.03
CA ILE A 134 4.99 -8.37 -3.65
C ILE A 134 3.83 -9.37 -3.58
N ILE A 135 3.10 -9.36 -2.48
CA ILE A 135 1.95 -10.22 -2.26
C ILE A 135 0.69 -9.38 -2.38
N ASP A 136 -0.14 -9.67 -3.40
CA ASP A 136 -1.46 -9.08 -3.57
C ASP A 136 -2.49 -9.91 -2.83
N THR A 137 -3.18 -9.31 -1.86
CA THR A 137 -4.15 -10.01 -1.01
C THR A 137 -5.59 -9.71 -1.40
N ALA A 138 -6.50 -10.55 -0.97
CA ALA A 138 -7.92 -10.32 -1.09
C ALA A 138 -8.35 -8.98 -0.48
N GLY A 139 -9.38 -8.39 -1.07
CA GLY A 139 -10.09 -7.26 -0.52
C GLY A 139 -11.57 -7.60 -0.41
N ARG A 140 -12.17 -7.30 0.72
CA ARG A 140 -13.63 -7.39 0.93
C ARG A 140 -14.19 -6.02 1.31
N ASP A 141 -15.49 -5.88 1.24
CA ASP A 141 -16.19 -4.64 1.58
C ASP A 141 -16.06 -4.29 3.07
N SER A 142 -15.83 -5.31 3.89
CA SER A 142 -15.61 -5.18 5.33
C SER A 142 -14.50 -6.13 5.81
N LEU A 143 -13.85 -5.75 6.90
CA LEU A 143 -12.92 -6.60 7.63
C LEU A 143 -13.72 -7.54 8.56
N ASP A 144 -14.31 -8.58 7.99
CA ASP A 144 -14.90 -9.67 8.78
C ASP A 144 -13.82 -10.55 9.42
N ASP A 145 -14.22 -11.40 10.36
CA ASP A 145 -13.26 -12.22 11.11
C ASP A 145 -12.48 -13.18 10.21
N SER A 146 -13.11 -13.70 9.14
CA SER A 146 -12.46 -14.60 8.17
C SER A 146 -11.33 -13.90 7.41
N LEU A 147 -11.55 -12.67 6.93
CA LEU A 147 -10.51 -11.88 6.27
C LEU A 147 -9.39 -11.48 7.24
N ARG A 148 -9.75 -11.17 8.49
CA ARG A 148 -8.76 -10.86 9.54
C ARG A 148 -7.82 -12.03 9.79
N GLU A 149 -8.35 -13.23 9.98
CA GLU A 149 -7.57 -14.44 10.19
C GLU A 149 -6.68 -14.76 8.99
N GLU A 150 -7.22 -14.63 7.77
CA GLU A 150 -6.47 -14.82 6.52
C GLU A 150 -5.29 -13.83 6.42
N LEU A 151 -5.52 -12.54 6.64
CA LEU A 151 -4.48 -11.51 6.55
C LEU A 151 -3.38 -11.69 7.61
N VAL A 152 -3.75 -12.06 8.84
CA VAL A 152 -2.78 -12.36 9.90
C VAL A 152 -1.93 -13.57 9.51
N SER A 153 -2.56 -14.65 9.07
CA SER A 153 -1.85 -15.86 8.63
C SER A 153 -0.89 -15.57 7.46
N ILE A 154 -1.33 -14.80 6.47
CA ILE A 154 -0.47 -14.39 5.35
C ILE A 154 0.69 -13.53 5.86
N ALA A 155 0.44 -12.56 6.75
CA ALA A 155 1.47 -11.67 7.27
C ALA A 155 2.56 -12.42 8.06
N GLU A 156 2.16 -13.43 8.82
CA GLU A 156 3.09 -14.30 9.57
C GLU A 156 3.94 -15.17 8.62
N ILE A 157 3.30 -15.81 7.63
CA ILE A 157 3.99 -16.68 6.65
C ILE A 157 4.94 -15.87 5.78
N ALA A 158 4.49 -14.69 5.33
CA ALA A 158 5.27 -13.82 4.46
C ALA A 158 6.48 -13.21 5.17
N ASN A 159 6.43 -13.06 6.48
CA ASN A 159 7.40 -12.28 7.27
C ASN A 159 7.74 -10.97 6.56
N ALA A 160 6.69 -10.28 6.08
CA ALA A 160 6.81 -9.12 5.21
C ALA A 160 7.58 -7.99 5.90
N THR A 161 8.58 -7.44 5.21
CA THR A 161 9.36 -6.29 5.68
C THR A 161 8.56 -5.01 5.58
N GLU A 162 7.71 -4.92 4.56
CA GLU A 162 6.80 -3.80 4.34
C GLU A 162 5.35 -4.27 4.19
N ARG A 163 4.43 -3.51 4.76
CA ARG A 163 2.98 -3.77 4.71
C ARG A 163 2.29 -2.49 4.31
N PHE A 164 1.85 -2.44 3.05
CA PHE A 164 1.27 -1.25 2.46
C PHE A 164 -0.25 -1.33 2.46
N LEU A 165 -0.87 -0.39 3.14
CA LEU A 165 -2.30 -0.17 3.05
C LEU A 165 -2.61 0.62 1.78
N VAL A 166 -3.40 0.05 0.90
CA VAL A 166 -3.91 0.74 -0.30
C VAL A 166 -5.28 1.31 0.01
N ILE A 167 -5.42 2.63 -0.17
CA ILE A 167 -6.63 3.37 0.16
C ILE A 167 -7.00 4.29 -1.00
N ASP A 168 -8.29 4.37 -1.32
CA ASP A 168 -8.84 5.29 -2.31
C ASP A 168 -8.94 6.70 -1.71
N ALA A 169 -8.50 7.72 -2.43
CA ALA A 169 -8.60 9.12 -2.00
C ALA A 169 -10.05 9.55 -1.68
N GLN A 170 -11.04 8.91 -2.30
CA GLN A 170 -12.45 9.21 -2.08
C GLN A 170 -12.99 8.71 -0.72
N VAL A 171 -12.25 7.87 0.00
CA VAL A 171 -12.65 7.39 1.35
C VAL A 171 -12.75 8.55 2.35
N GLY A 172 -11.97 9.61 2.15
CA GLY A 172 -12.04 10.82 2.97
C GLY A 172 -11.80 10.56 4.45
N GLN A 173 -12.69 11.08 5.30
CA GLN A 173 -12.54 10.99 6.77
C GLN A 173 -12.58 9.55 7.32
N ALA A 174 -13.20 8.61 6.61
CA ALA A 174 -13.22 7.21 7.02
C ALA A 174 -11.85 6.53 6.88
N ALA A 175 -10.88 7.14 6.20
CA ALA A 175 -9.53 6.59 6.00
C ALA A 175 -8.80 6.35 7.34
N GLY A 176 -8.94 7.25 8.31
CA GLY A 176 -8.30 7.13 9.63
C GLY A 176 -8.68 5.85 10.37
N PRO A 177 -9.97 5.61 10.67
CA PRO A 177 -10.43 4.38 11.30
C PRO A 177 -10.02 3.11 10.53
N VAL A 178 -10.13 3.12 9.21
CA VAL A 178 -9.71 1.97 8.37
C VAL A 178 -8.22 1.72 8.52
N ALA A 179 -7.39 2.76 8.41
CA ALA A 179 -5.94 2.63 8.55
C ALA A 179 -5.54 2.12 9.94
N GLN A 180 -6.19 2.60 10.99
CA GLN A 180 -5.95 2.13 12.34
C GLN A 180 -6.27 0.64 12.48
N THR A 181 -7.42 0.19 11.98
CA THR A 181 -7.81 -1.21 12.04
C THR A 181 -6.81 -2.12 11.32
N PHE A 182 -6.37 -1.76 10.12
CA PHE A 182 -5.34 -2.53 9.40
C PHE A 182 -3.98 -2.48 10.10
N HIS A 183 -3.63 -1.34 10.71
CA HIS A 183 -2.38 -1.23 11.47
C HIS A 183 -2.38 -2.12 12.72
N GLU A 184 -3.48 -2.16 13.46
CA GLU A 184 -3.65 -3.05 14.62
C GLU A 184 -3.60 -4.53 14.21
N LEU A 185 -4.11 -4.85 13.01
CA LEU A 185 -4.19 -6.23 12.53
C LEU A 185 -2.84 -6.76 12.02
N VAL A 186 -2.16 -6.01 11.14
CA VAL A 186 -0.97 -6.49 10.44
C VAL A 186 0.25 -5.57 10.57
N GLY A 187 0.16 -4.47 11.32
CA GLY A 187 1.27 -3.56 11.52
C GLY A 187 1.67 -2.79 10.25
N VAL A 188 0.72 -2.06 9.64
CA VAL A 188 0.95 -1.25 8.43
C VAL A 188 2.18 -0.37 8.58
N THR A 189 3.08 -0.40 7.60
CA THR A 189 4.34 0.38 7.57
C THR A 189 4.26 1.59 6.64
N GLY A 190 3.31 1.59 5.69
CA GLY A 190 3.12 2.67 4.74
C GLY A 190 1.72 2.65 4.13
N THR A 191 1.33 3.76 3.52
CA THR A 191 0.03 3.89 2.85
C THR A 191 0.21 4.36 1.42
N VAL A 192 -0.51 3.73 0.50
CA VAL A 192 -0.60 4.14 -0.89
C VAL A 192 -1.98 4.71 -1.15
N VAL A 193 -2.04 5.97 -1.56
CA VAL A 193 -3.31 6.63 -1.92
C VAL A 193 -3.54 6.51 -3.42
N THR A 194 -4.70 6.01 -3.80
CA THR A 194 -5.08 5.76 -5.20
C THR A 194 -6.19 6.68 -5.66
N LYS A 195 -6.44 6.72 -6.97
CA LYS A 195 -7.52 7.48 -7.62
C LYS A 195 -7.50 8.99 -7.28
N LEU A 196 -6.29 9.54 -7.19
CA LEU A 196 -6.04 10.98 -7.02
C LEU A 196 -6.46 11.76 -8.27
#